data_a383cc29fbbc5014696889ab67604a5f
#
_entry.id   a383cc29fbbc5014696889ab67604a5f
#
_cell.length_a   1.000
_cell.length_b   1.000
_cell.length_c   1.000
_cell.angle_alpha   90.00
_cell.angle_beta   90.00
_cell.angle_gamma   90.00
#
_symmetry.space_group_name_H-M   'P 1'
#
loop_
_entity.id
_entity.type
_entity.pdbx_description
1 polymer ?
#
loop_
_entity_poly.entity_id
_entity_poly.type
_entity_poly.pdbx_seq_one_letter_code
_entity_poly.pdbx_strand_id
1 'polypeptide(L)' 'MSQKDSSPVTGVIEESLVILDFGKYAGKSVEDIAKLDPEFYDKLASEKENGVFAIRRQRDKSFRLYINPLSTMDH' A
#
# COMPACT_ATOMS: atom_id res chain seq x y z
N MET A 1 -12.52 -18.04 8.72
CA MET A 1 -12.24 -17.72 8.44
C MET A 1 -11.90 -16.95 8.03
N SER A 2 -11.52 -16.71 7.98
CA SER A 2 -11.12 -15.83 7.67
C SER A 2 -11.11 -15.42 6.57
N GLN A 3 -11.55 -14.92 6.15
CA GLN A 3 -11.56 -14.54 5.11
C GLN A 3 -10.92 -13.49 4.87
N LYS A 4 -10.59 -13.34 4.10
CA LYS A 4 -9.88 -12.47 3.80
C LYS A 4 -10.55 -11.44 3.28
N ASP A 5 -10.82 -10.55 3.87
CA ASP A 5 -11.46 -9.42 3.37
C ASP A 5 -10.55 -8.57 2.61
N SER A 6 -11.04 -7.64 1.86
CA SER A 6 -10.20 -6.69 1.17
C SER A 6 -9.53 -5.78 2.15
N SER A 7 -8.26 -5.56 1.96
CA SER A 7 -7.51 -4.60 2.75
C SER A 7 -7.83 -3.19 2.25
N PRO A 8 -7.93 -2.21 3.13
CA PRO A 8 -8.16 -0.83 2.67
C PRO A 8 -6.99 -0.27 1.89
N VAL A 9 -5.81 -0.85 2.03
CA VAL A 9 -4.65 -0.35 1.32
C VAL A 9 -4.36 -1.17 0.07
N THR A 10 -4.41 -2.48 0.18
CA THR A 10 -3.96 -3.34 -0.92
C THR A 10 -5.08 -4.05 -1.65
N GLY A 11 -6.33 -3.89 -1.23
CA GLY A 11 -7.43 -4.61 -1.84
C GLY A 11 -7.39 -6.07 -1.47
N VAL A 12 -7.46 -6.94 -2.45
CA VAL A 12 -7.45 -8.36 -2.18
C VAL A 12 -6.06 -8.94 -2.14
N ILE A 13 -5.03 -8.10 -2.28
CA ILE A 13 -3.66 -8.58 -2.26
C ILE A 13 -3.19 -8.64 -0.82
N GLU A 14 -2.43 -9.68 -0.49
CA GLU A 14 -1.92 -9.84 0.85
C GLU A 14 -0.96 -8.74 1.21
N GLU A 15 -1.16 -8.12 2.36
CA GLU A 15 -0.36 -6.96 2.74
C GLU A 15 1.10 -7.30 2.97
N SER A 16 1.40 -8.54 3.31
CA SER A 16 2.79 -8.94 3.49
C SER A 16 3.56 -8.95 2.18
N LEU A 17 2.86 -8.99 1.07
CA LEU A 17 3.51 -9.01 -0.24
C LEU A 17 3.63 -7.64 -0.87
N VAL A 18 3.05 -6.63 -0.27
CA VAL A 18 3.06 -5.28 -0.85
C VAL A 18 4.09 -4.43 -0.14
N ILE A 19 5.10 -4.00 -0.88
CA ILE A 19 6.23 -3.25 -0.32
C ILE A 19 6.12 -1.80 -0.72
N LEU A 20 6.33 -0.94 0.27
CA LEU A 20 6.26 0.50 0.03
C LEU A 20 7.48 0.95 -0.76
N ASP A 21 7.27 1.87 -1.69
CA ASP A 21 8.34 2.35 -2.53
C ASP A 21 8.64 3.82 -2.29
N PHE A 22 8.17 4.37 -1.19
CA PHE A 22 8.37 5.79 -0.92
C PHE A 22 8.26 6.05 0.57
N GLY A 23 8.70 7.24 0.98
CA GLY A 23 8.54 7.65 2.36
C GLY A 23 9.53 6.99 3.29
N LYS A 24 9.33 7.21 4.59
CA LYS A 24 10.28 6.72 5.57
C LYS A 24 10.21 5.22 5.76
N TYR A 25 9.15 4.58 5.26
CA TYR A 25 9.00 3.14 5.37
C TYR A 25 9.25 2.44 4.05
N ALA A 26 9.93 3.08 3.13
CA ALA A 26 10.26 2.45 1.86
C ALA A 26 11.03 1.16 2.13
N GLY A 27 10.64 0.10 1.44
CA GLY A 27 11.27 -1.21 1.62
C GLY A 27 10.56 -2.09 2.63
N LYS A 28 9.59 -1.55 3.36
CA LYS A 28 8.84 -2.36 4.32
C LYS A 28 7.50 -2.74 3.74
N SER A 29 6.98 -3.88 4.19
CA SER A 29 5.68 -4.33 3.71
C SER A 29 4.58 -3.54 4.40
N VAL A 30 3.42 -3.49 3.76
CA VAL A 30 2.27 -2.82 4.35
C VAL A 30 1.89 -3.47 5.68
N GLU A 31 2.06 -4.79 5.76
CA GLU A 31 1.76 -5.50 6.99
C GLU A 31 2.68 -5.03 8.13
N ASP A 32 3.97 -4.86 7.83
CA ASP A 32 4.90 -4.38 8.83
C ASP A 32 4.57 -2.97 9.26
N ILE A 33 4.17 -2.14 8.33
CA ILE A 33 3.83 -0.76 8.65
C ILE A 33 2.62 -0.72 9.57
N ALA A 34 1.65 -1.59 9.35
CA ALA A 34 0.48 -1.61 10.20
C ALA A 34 0.85 -1.92 11.65
N LYS A 35 1.90 -2.71 11.85
CA LYS A 35 2.34 -3.05 13.19
C LYS A 35 3.23 -1.98 13.78
N LEU A 36 4.09 -1.38 12.95
CA LEU A 36 5.04 -0.40 13.44
C LEU A 36 4.40 0.96 13.68
N ASP A 37 3.50 1.34 12.80
CA ASP A 37 2.95 2.69 12.83
C ASP A 37 1.52 2.65 12.32
N PRO A 38 0.58 2.32 13.18
CA PRO A 38 -0.82 2.21 12.73
C PRO A 38 -1.37 3.53 12.19
N GLU A 39 -0.87 4.65 12.64
CA GLU A 39 -1.32 5.93 12.13
C GLU A 39 -0.91 6.11 10.67
N PHE A 40 0.30 5.70 10.35
CA PHE A 40 0.75 5.77 8.98
C PHE A 40 -0.06 4.81 8.12
N TYR A 41 -0.36 3.64 8.66
CA TYR A 41 -1.18 2.68 7.93
C TYR A 41 -2.57 3.26 7.63
N ASP A 42 -3.17 3.93 8.60
CA ASP A 42 -4.46 4.56 8.39
C ASP A 42 -4.37 5.63 7.31
N LYS A 43 -3.28 6.36 7.30
CA LYS A 43 -3.07 7.37 6.29
C LYS A 43 -2.94 6.74 4.91
N LEU A 44 -2.24 5.62 4.82
CA LEU A 44 -2.12 4.92 3.56
C LEU A 44 -3.49 4.49 3.05
N ALA A 45 -4.33 3.99 3.94
CA ALA A 45 -5.64 3.54 3.55
C ALA A 45 -6.48 4.70 3.01
N SER A 46 -6.42 5.82 3.69
CA SER A 46 -7.18 6.99 3.28
C SER A 46 -6.73 7.51 1.91
N GLU A 47 -5.42 7.56 1.72
CA GLU A 47 -4.90 8.07 0.47
C GLU A 47 -5.08 7.10 -0.68
N LYS A 48 -5.07 5.81 -0.37
CA LYS A 48 -5.35 4.82 -1.40
C LYS A 48 -6.77 4.98 -1.92
N GLU A 49 -7.69 5.27 -1.03
CA GLU A 49 -9.06 5.48 -1.43
C GLU A 49 -9.20 6.71 -2.31
N ASN A 50 -8.35 7.68 -2.12
CA ASN A 50 -8.37 8.90 -2.92
C ASN A 50 -7.61 8.76 -4.23
N GLY A 51 -7.07 7.58 -4.51
CA GLY A 51 -6.37 7.36 -5.75
C GLY A 51 -4.96 7.88 -5.78
N VAL A 52 -4.40 8.18 -4.60
CA VAL A 52 -3.04 8.71 -4.53
C VAL A 52 -2.00 7.64 -4.80
N PHE A 53 -2.31 6.39 -4.47
CA PHE A 53 -1.36 5.29 -4.61
C PHE A 53 -1.81 4.31 -5.67
N ALA A 54 -0.85 3.60 -6.24
CA ALA A 54 -1.11 2.51 -7.17
C ALA A 54 -0.24 1.33 -6.78
N ILE A 55 -0.65 0.15 -7.20
CA ILE A 55 0.09 -1.07 -6.87
C ILE A 55 0.50 -1.73 -8.17
N ARG A 56 1.76 -2.18 -8.21
CA ARG A 56 2.29 -2.81 -9.39
C ARG A 56 2.94 -4.14 -9.04
N ARG A 57 2.66 -5.16 -9.85
CA ARG A 57 3.23 -6.47 -9.62
C ARG A 57 4.68 -6.50 -10.06
N GLN A 58 5.53 -7.12 -9.24
CA GLN A 58 6.94 -7.26 -9.55
C GLN A 58 7.22 -8.66 -10.09
N ARG A 59 8.42 -8.83 -10.61
CA ARG A 59 8.79 -10.11 -11.17
C ARG A 59 8.91 -11.22 -10.13
N ASP A 60 9.27 -10.85 -8.91
CA ASP A 60 9.43 -11.83 -7.86
C ASP A 60 8.12 -12.13 -7.17
N LYS A 61 7.01 -11.74 -7.79
CA LYS A 61 5.67 -12.00 -7.29
C LYS A 61 5.26 -11.16 -6.11
N SER A 62 6.10 -10.23 -5.71
CA SER A 62 5.70 -9.23 -4.75
C SER A 62 5.02 -8.08 -5.49
N PHE A 63 4.53 -7.11 -4.73
CA PHE A 63 3.89 -5.96 -5.30
C PHE A 63 4.53 -4.70 -4.74
N ARG A 64 4.49 -3.64 -5.52
CA ARG A 64 5.05 -2.37 -5.08
C ARG A 64 3.94 -1.35 -4.98
N LEU A 65 3.87 -0.69 -3.84
CA LEU A 65 2.93 0.41 -3.64
C LEU A 65 3.68 1.70 -3.87
N TYR A 66 3.24 2.49 -4.83
CA TYR A 66 3.95 3.70 -5.18
C TYR A 66 2.96 4.84 -5.38
N ILE A 67 3.46 6.05 -5.40
CA ILE A 67 2.62 7.21 -5.58
C ILE A 67 2.19 7.27 -7.04
N ASN A 68 0.89 7.36 -7.24
CA ASN A 68 0.32 7.40 -8.58
C ASN A 68 0.66 8.73 -9.23
N PRO A 69 1.45 8.74 -10.29
CA PRO A 69 1.84 9.99 -10.91
C PRO A 69 0.66 10.77 -11.46
N LEU A 70 -0.40 10.08 -11.82
CA LEU A 70 -1.55 10.80 -12.35
C LEU A 70 -2.27 11.60 -11.28
N SER A 71 -2.21 11.13 -10.04
CA SER A 71 -2.91 11.84 -8.97
C SER A 71 -2.18 13.11 -8.58
N THR A 72 -0.89 13.20 -8.85
CA THR A 72 -0.12 14.37 -8.48
C THR A 72 -0.09 15.39 -9.59
N MET A 73 -0.61 15.05 -10.74
CA MET A 73 -0.64 15.97 -11.81
C MET A 73 -1.71 16.91 -11.79
N ASP A 74 -2.57 16.89 -11.04
CA ASP A 74 -3.60 17.72 -11.09
C ASP A 74 -3.46 18.96 -10.70
N HIS A 75 -3.72 19.36 -10.97
CA HIS A 75 -3.71 20.34 -10.65
C HIS A 75 -3.85 20.75 -10.74
#